data_fb6b5f7d55ed6ec30ae0f2f4bda226f5
#
_entry.id   fb6b5f7d55ed6ec30ae0f2f4bda226f5
#
_cell.length_a   1.000
_cell.length_b   1.000
_cell.length_c   1.000
_cell.angle_alpha   90.00
_cell.angle_beta   90.00
_cell.angle_gamma   90.00
#
_symmetry.space_group_name_H-M   'P 1'
#
loop_
_entity.id
_entity.type
_entity.pdbx_description
1 polymer ?
#
loop_
_entity_poly.entity_id
_entity_poly.type
_entity_poly.pdbx_seq_one_letter_code
_entity_poly.pdbx_strand_id
1 'polypeptide(L)'
;MKAIIVTSFGGPEVMKYTDVDMPVISENQVLIRVVATSVNFADIKSRYGKKGNKVLPFIPGIDVAGIVERVGSHVKNIHPGQRVIAFPQNGSYAEYVVANENLTFVLPDEVDFQTAAACPIVSFTSYNLLANVARIQQGESVLIHAAAGGIGTTAIQLAKLLGAGKVIGTVGSEAKKEIALDAGADYVFCHQDEDFVEKVNELTYGEGVNIILDSISGSVSERSLKCLAYYGRLVHFGNASGEIGNFHTKDLHASCRSILGFSFGTTRKKRPELLQETANEVFRYLRDGRLQIKATKSFPLQDAGKAHEWVESRKSTGKVILTVQSSS
;
A
#
# COMPACT_ATOMS: atom_id res chain seq x y z
N MET A 1 -4.48 10.64 25.74
CA MET A 1 -3.69 10.83 24.53
C MET A 1 -4.51 11.52 23.46
N LYS A 2 -3.88 12.24 22.55
CA LYS A 2 -4.55 12.82 21.39
C LYS A 2 -4.73 11.81 20.27
N ALA A 3 -5.89 11.86 19.59
CA ALA A 3 -6.20 11.03 18.42
C ALA A 3 -7.19 11.71 17.48
N ILE A 4 -7.25 11.22 16.26
CA ILE A 4 -8.33 11.53 15.31
C ILE A 4 -9.43 10.49 15.49
N ILE A 5 -10.65 10.93 15.74
CA ILE A 5 -11.84 10.06 15.81
C ILE A 5 -12.78 10.39 14.64
N VAL A 6 -13.26 9.35 14.00
CA VAL A 6 -14.37 9.40 13.03
C VAL A 6 -15.66 9.08 13.78
N THR A 7 -16.56 10.07 13.88
CA THR A 7 -17.79 9.98 14.66
C THR A 7 -19.02 9.61 13.83
N SER A 8 -18.94 9.82 12.51
CA SER A 8 -19.95 9.45 11.51
C SER A 8 -19.27 9.16 10.19
N PHE A 9 -19.91 8.39 9.30
CA PHE A 9 -19.38 8.22 7.95
C PHE A 9 -19.61 9.48 7.12
N GLY A 10 -18.59 9.90 6.34
CA GLY A 10 -18.68 11.14 5.56
C GLY A 10 -17.36 11.63 4.99
N GLY A 11 -17.32 12.90 4.64
CA GLY A 11 -16.13 13.61 4.18
C GLY A 11 -15.12 13.87 5.31
N PRO A 12 -14.03 14.62 5.04
CA PRO A 12 -12.99 14.91 6.03
C PRO A 12 -13.49 15.63 7.29
N GLU A 13 -14.59 16.32 7.21
CA GLU A 13 -15.24 17.07 8.30
C GLU A 13 -15.67 16.20 9.49
N VAL A 14 -15.84 14.88 9.27
CA VAL A 14 -16.21 13.93 10.33
C VAL A 14 -15.04 13.50 11.21
N MET A 15 -13.82 13.92 10.86
CA MET A 15 -12.59 13.60 11.57
C MET A 15 -12.34 14.64 12.67
N LYS A 16 -12.34 14.19 13.93
CA LYS A 16 -12.20 15.08 15.09
C LYS A 16 -10.89 14.79 15.83
N TYR A 17 -10.04 15.81 15.98
CA TYR A 17 -8.86 15.73 16.84
C TYR A 17 -9.27 15.96 18.30
N THR A 18 -9.11 14.96 19.15
CA THR A 18 -9.65 14.99 20.52
C THR A 18 -8.83 14.13 21.48
N ASP A 19 -9.09 14.27 22.78
CA ASP A 19 -8.53 13.40 23.80
C ASP A 19 -9.28 12.09 23.85
N VAL A 20 -8.53 11.01 24.03
CA VAL A 20 -9.02 9.65 24.24
C VAL A 20 -8.18 8.95 25.31
N ASP A 21 -8.71 7.89 25.89
CA ASP A 21 -7.98 7.08 26.86
C ASP A 21 -6.76 6.42 26.21
N MET A 22 -5.73 6.18 27.01
CA MET A 22 -4.58 5.39 26.60
C MET A 22 -5.01 3.93 26.34
N PRO A 23 -4.60 3.34 25.21
CA PRO A 23 -4.94 1.96 24.93
C PRO A 23 -4.22 1.00 25.89
N VAL A 24 -4.92 -0.05 26.29
CA VAL A 24 -4.38 -1.13 27.14
C VAL A 24 -3.85 -2.24 26.23
N ILE A 25 -2.67 -2.76 26.55
CA ILE A 25 -2.06 -3.90 25.84
C ILE A 25 -2.44 -5.22 26.50
N SER A 26 -2.60 -6.26 25.70
CA SER A 26 -2.66 -7.65 26.14
C SER A 26 -1.27 -8.31 26.14
N GLU A 27 -1.19 -9.54 26.60
CA GLU A 27 0.07 -10.28 26.79
C GLU A 27 0.94 -10.41 25.53
N ASN A 28 0.34 -10.48 24.34
CA ASN A 28 1.04 -10.62 23.05
C ASN A 28 1.13 -9.31 22.26
N GLN A 29 0.92 -8.17 22.89
CA GLN A 29 0.82 -6.88 22.22
C GLN A 29 1.92 -5.92 22.66
N VAL A 30 2.15 -4.95 21.80
CA VAL A 30 3.14 -3.89 21.93
C VAL A 30 2.41 -2.55 21.92
N LEU A 31 2.71 -1.68 22.89
CA LEU A 31 2.34 -0.27 22.88
C LEU A 31 3.42 0.50 22.17
N ILE A 32 3.04 1.23 21.14
CA ILE A 32 3.96 2.01 20.32
C ILE A 32 3.60 3.49 20.46
N ARG A 33 4.57 4.32 20.82
CA ARG A 33 4.51 5.76 20.72
C ARG A 33 4.72 6.14 19.27
N VAL A 34 3.71 6.73 18.66
CA VAL A 34 3.68 7.06 17.23
C VAL A 34 4.57 8.26 16.96
N VAL A 35 5.48 8.14 15.99
CA VAL A 35 6.26 9.25 15.44
C VAL A 35 5.62 9.75 14.15
N ALA A 36 5.19 8.82 13.29
CA ALA A 36 4.47 9.16 12.07
C ALA A 36 3.60 7.99 11.60
N THR A 37 2.56 8.29 10.86
CA THR A 37 1.68 7.34 10.17
C THR A 37 1.41 7.84 8.76
N SER A 38 0.82 7.00 7.91
CA SER A 38 0.56 7.40 6.53
C SER A 38 -0.94 7.43 6.18
N VAL A 39 -1.29 8.24 5.19
CA VAL A 39 -2.63 8.21 4.61
C VAL A 39 -2.68 7.16 3.50
N ASN A 40 -3.58 6.19 3.66
CA ASN A 40 -3.85 5.16 2.68
C ASN A 40 -5.26 5.33 2.11
N PHE A 41 -5.46 4.95 0.85
CA PHE A 41 -6.79 5.00 0.24
C PHE A 41 -7.83 4.14 0.99
N ALA A 42 -7.33 3.11 1.69
CA ALA A 42 -8.13 2.28 2.58
C ALA A 42 -8.70 3.06 3.78
N ASP A 43 -7.97 4.05 4.32
CA ASP A 43 -8.42 4.89 5.43
C ASP A 43 -9.56 5.80 4.98
N ILE A 44 -9.43 6.37 3.77
CA ILE A 44 -10.46 7.16 3.13
C ILE A 44 -11.74 6.33 2.91
N LYS A 45 -11.62 5.12 2.34
CA LYS A 45 -12.76 4.21 2.17
C LYS A 45 -13.40 3.82 3.49
N SER A 46 -12.61 3.63 4.55
CA SER A 46 -13.13 3.33 5.90
C SER A 46 -13.89 4.51 6.48
N ARG A 47 -13.40 5.73 6.31
CA ARG A 47 -14.09 6.96 6.74
C ARG A 47 -15.46 7.12 6.06
N TYR A 48 -15.61 6.71 4.80
CA TYR A 48 -16.88 6.69 4.09
C TYR A 48 -17.77 5.47 4.40
N GLY A 49 -17.35 4.56 5.29
CA GLY A 49 -18.07 3.32 5.57
C GLY A 49 -18.02 2.29 4.43
N LYS A 50 -17.15 2.52 3.42
CA LYS A 50 -17.05 1.68 2.21
C LYS A 50 -16.01 0.56 2.35
N LYS A 51 -15.38 0.39 3.51
CA LYS A 51 -14.37 -0.66 3.75
C LYS A 51 -14.47 -1.25 5.15
N GLY A 52 -14.73 -2.56 5.20
CA GLY A 52 -14.91 -3.30 6.45
C GLY A 52 -16.18 -2.90 7.19
N ASN A 53 -16.54 -3.68 8.19
CA ASN A 53 -17.65 -3.35 9.09
C ASN A 53 -17.10 -2.48 10.23
N LYS A 54 -16.82 -1.20 9.95
CA LYS A 54 -16.37 -0.27 10.99
C LYS A 54 -17.53 0.11 11.89
N VAL A 55 -17.31 -0.01 13.20
CA VAL A 55 -18.21 0.47 14.24
C VAL A 55 -17.78 1.89 14.62
N LEU A 56 -18.71 2.80 14.64
CA LEU A 56 -18.48 4.20 15.04
C LEU A 56 -18.62 4.33 16.58
N PRO A 57 -17.83 5.21 17.22
CA PRO A 57 -16.69 5.94 16.67
C PRO A 57 -15.45 5.05 16.51
N PHE A 58 -14.51 5.42 15.61
CA PHE A 58 -13.25 4.71 15.45
C PHE A 58 -12.08 5.64 15.12
N ILE A 59 -10.86 5.20 15.43
CA ILE A 59 -9.61 5.85 15.02
C ILE A 59 -9.17 5.29 13.67
N PRO A 60 -8.96 6.12 12.61
CA PRO A 60 -8.45 5.66 11.33
C PRO A 60 -6.94 5.36 11.38
N GLY A 61 -6.42 4.89 10.21
CA GLY A 61 -5.01 4.56 10.02
C GLY A 61 -4.74 3.06 10.16
N ILE A 62 -3.90 2.52 9.27
CA ILE A 62 -3.64 1.08 9.17
C ILE A 62 -2.15 0.71 9.20
N ASP A 63 -1.27 1.69 9.30
CA ASP A 63 0.18 1.53 9.43
C ASP A 63 0.77 2.62 10.32
N VAL A 64 1.94 2.36 10.89
CA VAL A 64 2.62 3.28 11.82
C VAL A 64 4.12 3.07 11.78
N ALA A 65 4.86 4.15 12.02
CA ALA A 65 6.27 4.12 12.43
C ALA A 65 6.39 4.82 13.79
N GLY A 66 7.10 4.20 14.71
CA GLY A 66 7.21 4.72 16.07
C GLY A 66 8.25 4.00 16.93
N ILE A 67 8.16 4.25 18.22
CA ILE A 67 9.06 3.70 19.23
C ILE A 67 8.24 2.85 20.21
N VAL A 68 8.73 1.66 20.48
CA VAL A 68 8.10 0.76 21.46
C VAL A 68 8.17 1.37 22.86
N GLU A 69 7.02 1.59 23.47
CA GLU A 69 6.89 2.15 24.81
C GLU A 69 6.80 1.04 25.88
N ARG A 70 5.96 0.03 25.64
CA ARG A 70 5.76 -1.12 26.52
C ARG A 70 5.45 -2.37 25.70
N VAL A 71 5.72 -3.52 26.29
CA VAL A 71 5.43 -4.84 25.72
C VAL A 71 4.62 -5.68 26.70
N GLY A 72 3.77 -6.56 26.18
CA GLY A 72 3.05 -7.55 26.97
C GLY A 72 3.98 -8.69 27.42
N SER A 73 3.55 -9.44 28.42
CA SER A 73 4.35 -10.48 29.11
C SER A 73 4.79 -11.63 28.21
N HIS A 74 4.10 -11.90 27.11
CA HIS A 74 4.42 -12.97 26.16
C HIS A 74 5.19 -12.49 24.92
N VAL A 75 5.45 -11.19 24.79
CA VAL A 75 6.28 -10.63 23.69
C VAL A 75 7.73 -11.00 23.93
N LYS A 76 8.40 -11.58 22.92
CA LYS A 76 9.75 -12.14 23.04
C LYS A 76 10.81 -11.41 22.20
N ASN A 77 10.40 -10.94 21.02
CA ASN A 77 11.36 -10.44 20.03
C ASN A 77 11.35 -8.91 19.87
N ILE A 78 10.47 -8.24 20.59
CA ILE A 78 10.33 -6.77 20.56
C ILE A 78 10.59 -6.23 21.97
N HIS A 79 11.35 -5.13 22.07
CA HIS A 79 11.74 -4.54 23.34
C HIS A 79 11.44 -3.05 23.40
N PRO A 80 11.15 -2.49 24.60
CA PRO A 80 10.98 -1.05 24.79
C PRO A 80 12.20 -0.26 24.26
N GLY A 81 11.94 0.90 23.66
CA GLY A 81 12.94 1.75 23.03
C GLY A 81 13.26 1.41 21.58
N GLN A 82 12.88 0.24 21.08
CA GLN A 82 13.12 -0.11 19.69
C GLN A 82 12.30 0.74 18.72
N ARG A 83 12.91 1.12 17.61
CA ARG A 83 12.26 1.74 16.45
C ARG A 83 11.56 0.67 15.65
N VAL A 84 10.28 0.87 15.35
CA VAL A 84 9.46 -0.14 14.67
C VAL A 84 8.55 0.47 13.61
N ILE A 85 8.16 -0.35 12.64
CA ILE A 85 6.90 -0.18 11.92
C ILE A 85 5.91 -1.24 12.40
N ALA A 86 4.62 -0.93 12.32
CA ALA A 86 3.59 -1.89 12.69
C ALA A 86 2.29 -1.69 11.92
N PHE A 87 1.45 -2.73 11.97
CA PHE A 87 0.08 -2.70 11.48
C PHE A 87 -0.89 -2.80 12.67
N PRO A 88 -1.29 -1.66 13.25
CA PRO A 88 -2.07 -1.64 14.49
C PRO A 88 -3.50 -2.15 14.29
N GLN A 89 -4.10 -2.57 15.41
CA GLN A 89 -5.49 -3.02 15.45
C GLN A 89 -6.48 -1.85 15.54
N ASN A 90 -6.12 -0.78 16.25
CA ASN A 90 -7.01 0.30 16.67
C ASN A 90 -6.83 1.61 15.90
N GLY A 91 -6.23 1.55 14.72
CA GLY A 91 -5.96 2.78 13.98
C GLY A 91 -4.71 3.53 14.46
N SER A 92 -4.02 4.15 13.53
CA SER A 92 -2.71 4.78 13.79
C SER A 92 -2.74 6.31 13.87
N TYR A 93 -3.90 6.93 13.70
CA TYR A 93 -4.01 8.39 13.81
C TYR A 93 -4.16 8.82 15.27
N ALA A 94 -3.16 8.50 16.07
CA ALA A 94 -3.12 8.73 17.52
C ALA A 94 -1.67 8.85 18.01
N GLU A 95 -1.46 9.39 19.21
CA GLU A 95 -0.14 9.48 19.84
C GLU A 95 0.41 8.10 20.25
N TYR A 96 -0.47 7.15 20.59
CA TYR A 96 -0.11 5.79 20.93
C TYR A 96 -1.04 4.78 20.26
N VAL A 97 -0.49 3.65 19.89
CA VAL A 97 -1.23 2.55 19.27
C VAL A 97 -0.81 1.21 19.81
N VAL A 98 -1.69 0.23 19.64
CA VAL A 98 -1.42 -1.16 20.01
C VAL A 98 -1.34 -2.02 18.77
N ALA A 99 -0.29 -2.83 18.66
CA ALA A 99 -0.13 -3.83 17.63
C ALA A 99 0.23 -5.19 18.22
N ASN A 100 -0.09 -6.27 17.52
CA ASN A 100 0.40 -7.59 17.89
C ASN A 100 1.90 -7.70 17.56
N GLU A 101 2.65 -8.49 18.34
CA GLU A 101 4.08 -8.74 18.09
C GLU A 101 4.34 -9.18 16.64
N ASN A 102 3.56 -10.13 16.10
CA ASN A 102 3.70 -10.66 14.74
C ASN A 102 3.32 -9.68 13.62
N LEU A 103 2.84 -8.49 13.97
CA LEU A 103 2.54 -7.38 13.06
C LEU A 103 3.39 -6.14 13.37
N THR A 104 4.46 -6.32 14.16
CA THR A 104 5.43 -5.29 14.55
C THR A 104 6.81 -5.72 14.10
N PHE A 105 7.51 -4.85 13.38
CA PHE A 105 8.79 -5.17 12.73
C PHE A 105 9.83 -4.14 13.12
N VAL A 106 10.98 -4.59 13.64
CA VAL A 106 12.09 -3.73 14.05
C VAL A 106 12.68 -3.03 12.83
N LEU A 107 12.76 -1.72 12.91
CA LEU A 107 13.24 -0.86 11.82
C LEU A 107 14.77 -0.79 11.86
N PRO A 108 15.47 -0.97 10.73
CA PRO A 108 16.90 -0.70 10.64
C PRO A 108 17.24 0.76 11.02
N ASP A 109 18.39 0.97 11.64
CA ASP A 109 18.80 2.30 12.12
C ASP A 109 19.01 3.30 10.99
N GLU A 110 19.37 2.84 9.81
CA GLU A 110 19.58 3.65 8.61
C GLU A 110 18.29 4.20 8.00
N VAL A 111 17.12 3.65 8.35
CA VAL A 111 15.83 4.08 7.80
C VAL A 111 15.22 5.13 8.73
N ASP A 112 15.01 6.34 8.23
CA ASP A 112 14.36 7.42 8.98
C ASP A 112 12.85 7.19 9.16
N PHE A 113 12.24 7.90 10.12
CA PHE A 113 10.81 7.73 10.43
C PHE A 113 9.86 8.22 9.34
N GLN A 114 10.27 9.15 8.48
CA GLN A 114 9.41 9.60 7.37
C GLN A 114 9.31 8.51 6.31
N THR A 115 10.45 7.94 5.92
CA THR A 115 10.53 6.76 5.05
C THR A 115 9.79 5.58 5.67
N ALA A 116 10.04 5.32 6.96
CA ALA A 116 9.40 4.23 7.70
C ALA A 116 7.87 4.35 7.75
N ALA A 117 7.33 5.56 7.94
CA ALA A 117 5.87 5.77 7.94
C ALA A 117 5.27 5.67 6.54
N ALA A 118 6.00 6.06 5.50
CA ALA A 118 5.55 5.95 4.11
C ALA A 118 5.57 4.51 3.58
N CYS A 119 6.44 3.66 4.15
CA CYS A 119 6.80 2.33 3.65
C CYS A 119 5.71 1.26 3.84
N PRO A 120 5.07 1.05 5.01
CA PRO A 120 4.55 -0.27 5.37
C PRO A 120 3.52 -0.82 4.38
N ILE A 121 2.44 -0.10 4.13
CA ILE A 121 1.37 -0.61 3.24
C ILE A 121 1.87 -0.76 1.80
N VAL A 122 2.59 0.22 1.27
CA VAL A 122 2.95 0.21 -0.15
C VAL A 122 4.01 -0.83 -0.47
N SER A 123 5.03 -0.99 0.37
CA SER A 123 6.10 -1.94 0.10
C SER A 123 5.70 -3.39 0.40
N PHE A 124 5.01 -3.62 1.52
CA PHE A 124 4.54 -4.96 1.85
C PHE A 124 3.48 -5.45 0.84
N THR A 125 2.59 -4.56 0.38
CA THR A 125 1.65 -4.92 -0.67
C THR A 125 2.39 -5.23 -1.97
N SER A 126 3.24 -4.32 -2.45
CA SER A 126 3.93 -4.49 -3.74
C SER A 126 4.84 -5.70 -3.79
N TYR A 127 5.60 -5.96 -2.70
CA TYR A 127 6.44 -7.15 -2.61
C TYR A 127 5.60 -8.44 -2.70
N ASN A 128 4.54 -8.53 -1.90
CA ASN A 128 3.67 -9.71 -1.92
C ASN A 128 2.98 -9.92 -3.28
N LEU A 129 2.52 -8.83 -3.92
CA LEU A 129 1.91 -8.92 -5.26
C LEU A 129 2.87 -9.54 -6.28
N LEU A 130 4.13 -9.09 -6.29
CA LEU A 130 5.14 -9.51 -7.26
C LEU A 130 5.76 -10.86 -6.90
N ALA A 131 6.32 -10.98 -5.69
CA ALA A 131 7.09 -12.16 -5.28
C ALA A 131 6.19 -13.36 -4.94
N ASN A 132 5.16 -13.16 -4.12
CA ASN A 132 4.40 -14.25 -3.53
C ASN A 132 3.16 -14.63 -4.34
N VAL A 133 2.46 -13.65 -4.93
CA VAL A 133 1.21 -13.89 -5.66
C VAL A 133 1.48 -14.09 -7.15
N ALA A 134 2.08 -13.11 -7.82
CA ALA A 134 2.44 -13.24 -9.23
C ALA A 134 3.63 -14.19 -9.46
N ARG A 135 4.51 -14.34 -8.48
CA ARG A 135 5.74 -15.16 -8.57
C ARG A 135 6.58 -14.76 -9.77
N ILE A 136 6.91 -13.49 -9.83
CA ILE A 136 7.69 -12.90 -10.93
C ILE A 136 8.97 -13.69 -11.19
N GLN A 137 9.25 -13.93 -12.46
CA GLN A 137 10.48 -14.58 -12.92
C GLN A 137 11.40 -13.58 -13.61
N GLN A 138 12.69 -13.89 -13.64
CA GLN A 138 13.70 -13.08 -14.32
C GLN A 138 13.31 -12.84 -15.79
N GLY A 139 13.32 -11.59 -16.22
CA GLY A 139 13.05 -11.20 -17.60
C GLY A 139 11.57 -10.98 -17.94
N GLU A 140 10.63 -11.32 -17.04
CA GLU A 140 9.20 -11.11 -17.29
C GLU A 140 8.81 -9.64 -17.41
N SER A 141 7.77 -9.38 -18.19
CA SER A 141 7.19 -8.05 -18.37
C SER A 141 6.01 -7.83 -17.41
N VAL A 142 5.92 -6.61 -16.85
CA VAL A 142 4.91 -6.23 -15.85
C VAL A 142 4.18 -4.97 -16.29
N LEU A 143 2.84 -5.02 -16.31
CA LEU A 143 1.97 -3.85 -16.44
C LEU A 143 1.43 -3.47 -15.06
N ILE A 144 1.58 -2.21 -14.67
CA ILE A 144 1.14 -1.69 -13.38
C ILE A 144 0.14 -0.57 -13.60
N HIS A 145 -1.11 -0.78 -13.21
CA HIS A 145 -2.13 0.27 -13.23
C HIS A 145 -1.99 1.23 -12.04
N ALA A 146 -2.40 2.49 -12.22
CA ALA A 146 -2.20 3.57 -11.25
C ALA A 146 -0.72 3.75 -10.84
N ALA A 147 0.17 3.70 -11.83
CA ALA A 147 1.62 3.62 -11.69
C ALA A 147 2.27 4.77 -10.90
N ALA A 148 1.67 5.96 -10.88
CA ALA A 148 2.15 7.13 -10.13
C ALA A 148 1.66 7.19 -8.67
N GLY A 149 0.84 6.23 -8.23
CA GLY A 149 0.40 6.13 -6.83
C GLY A 149 1.46 5.49 -5.93
N GLY A 150 1.25 5.53 -4.60
CA GLY A 150 2.21 4.97 -3.66
C GLY A 150 2.54 3.49 -3.90
N ILE A 151 1.54 2.63 -4.16
CA ILE A 151 1.79 1.23 -4.54
C ILE A 151 2.43 1.15 -5.93
N GLY A 152 1.96 1.95 -6.90
CA GLY A 152 2.48 1.93 -8.27
C GLY A 152 3.97 2.22 -8.35
N THR A 153 4.44 3.33 -7.78
CA THR A 153 5.85 3.71 -7.77
C THR A 153 6.73 2.71 -7.00
N THR A 154 6.19 2.12 -5.94
CA THR A 154 6.90 1.09 -5.16
C THR A 154 6.96 -0.24 -5.94
N ALA A 155 5.86 -0.63 -6.60
CA ALA A 155 5.80 -1.86 -7.39
C ALA A 155 6.71 -1.79 -8.63
N ILE A 156 6.85 -0.61 -9.26
CA ILE A 156 7.80 -0.39 -10.37
C ILE A 156 9.22 -0.70 -9.92
N GLN A 157 9.66 -0.08 -8.81
CA GLN A 157 11.00 -0.30 -8.27
C GLN A 157 11.21 -1.77 -7.88
N LEU A 158 10.26 -2.36 -7.14
CA LEU A 158 10.36 -3.76 -6.72
C LEU A 158 10.33 -4.74 -7.91
N ALA A 159 9.55 -4.47 -8.96
CA ALA A 159 9.56 -5.28 -10.17
C ALA A 159 10.97 -5.31 -10.80
N LYS A 160 11.63 -4.16 -10.92
CA LYS A 160 13.02 -4.07 -11.39
C LYS A 160 13.98 -4.82 -10.47
N LEU A 161 13.86 -4.64 -9.15
CA LEU A 161 14.71 -5.31 -8.16
C LEU A 161 14.53 -6.85 -8.16
N LEU A 162 13.33 -7.32 -8.50
CA LEU A 162 13.00 -8.73 -8.61
C LEU A 162 13.27 -9.31 -10.01
N GLY A 163 13.84 -8.52 -10.93
CA GLY A 163 14.32 -8.99 -12.21
C GLY A 163 13.38 -8.84 -13.39
N ALA A 164 12.35 -7.97 -13.30
CA ALA A 164 11.52 -7.66 -14.47
C ALA A 164 12.36 -7.16 -15.65
N GLY A 165 12.11 -7.74 -16.81
CA GLY A 165 12.76 -7.32 -18.06
C GLY A 165 12.16 -6.02 -18.64
N LYS A 166 10.84 -5.85 -18.46
CA LYS A 166 10.11 -4.66 -18.91
C LYS A 166 9.02 -4.28 -17.90
N VAL A 167 8.96 -3.01 -17.51
CA VAL A 167 7.93 -2.47 -16.61
C VAL A 167 7.18 -1.36 -17.31
N ILE A 168 5.87 -1.54 -17.45
CA ILE A 168 4.95 -0.62 -18.12
C ILE A 168 3.98 -0.07 -17.07
N GLY A 169 3.77 1.25 -17.08
CA GLY A 169 2.81 1.91 -16.20
C GLY A 169 1.61 2.48 -16.93
N THR A 170 0.43 2.52 -16.28
CA THR A 170 -0.65 3.40 -16.72
C THR A 170 -0.98 4.44 -15.66
N VAL A 171 -1.28 5.65 -16.10
CA VAL A 171 -1.61 6.79 -15.26
C VAL A 171 -2.91 7.46 -15.72
N GLY A 172 -3.53 8.24 -14.82
CA GLY A 172 -4.79 8.92 -15.09
C GLY A 172 -4.65 10.33 -15.69
N SER A 173 -3.42 10.82 -15.88
CA SER A 173 -3.16 12.11 -16.55
C SER A 173 -1.71 12.19 -17.02
N GLU A 174 -1.46 12.96 -18.07
CA GLU A 174 -0.12 13.17 -18.63
C GLU A 174 0.89 13.67 -17.57
N ALA A 175 0.47 14.62 -16.74
CA ALA A 175 1.30 15.17 -15.66
C ALA A 175 1.84 14.13 -14.66
N LYS A 176 1.32 12.91 -14.67
CA LYS A 176 1.76 11.81 -13.80
C LYS A 176 2.70 10.82 -14.47
N LYS A 177 2.93 10.93 -15.78
CA LYS A 177 3.82 10.00 -16.50
C LYS A 177 5.24 10.04 -15.93
N GLU A 178 5.78 11.25 -15.75
CA GLU A 178 7.15 11.46 -15.27
C GLU A 178 7.39 10.78 -13.92
N ILE A 179 6.41 10.79 -13.01
CA ILE A 179 6.53 10.16 -11.69
C ILE A 179 6.74 8.65 -11.79
N ALA A 180 6.04 7.99 -12.72
CA ALA A 180 6.20 6.57 -12.93
C ALA A 180 7.50 6.23 -13.68
N LEU A 181 7.93 7.10 -14.62
CA LEU A 181 9.23 6.99 -15.28
C LEU A 181 10.38 7.16 -14.29
N ASP A 182 10.33 8.18 -13.43
CA ASP A 182 11.31 8.42 -12.36
C ASP A 182 11.40 7.24 -11.37
N ALA A 183 10.28 6.53 -11.16
CA ALA A 183 10.28 5.31 -10.36
C ALA A 183 10.92 4.10 -11.07
N GLY A 184 11.28 4.23 -12.36
CA GLY A 184 11.98 3.21 -13.15
C GLY A 184 11.10 2.43 -14.13
N ALA A 185 9.88 2.90 -14.44
CA ALA A 185 9.09 2.31 -15.52
C ALA A 185 9.77 2.56 -16.88
N ASP A 186 9.77 1.56 -17.76
CA ASP A 186 10.34 1.69 -19.09
C ASP A 186 9.40 2.47 -20.02
N TYR A 187 8.08 2.31 -19.82
CA TYR A 187 7.04 2.98 -20.60
C TYR A 187 5.87 3.37 -19.69
N VAL A 188 5.24 4.51 -19.98
CA VAL A 188 4.05 4.96 -19.23
C VAL A 188 3.02 5.54 -20.18
N PHE A 189 1.78 5.08 -20.09
CA PHE A 189 0.66 5.53 -20.89
C PHE A 189 -0.40 6.25 -20.07
N CYS A 190 -0.98 7.32 -20.60
CA CYS A 190 -2.14 7.98 -20.03
C CYS A 190 -3.41 7.32 -20.59
N HIS A 191 -4.16 6.59 -19.74
CA HIS A 191 -5.35 5.84 -20.17
C HIS A 191 -6.52 6.73 -20.62
N GLN A 192 -6.46 8.04 -20.42
CA GLN A 192 -7.46 9.00 -20.92
C GLN A 192 -7.22 9.32 -22.39
N ASP A 193 -5.97 9.35 -22.82
CA ASP A 193 -5.54 9.83 -24.13
C ASP A 193 -5.08 8.69 -25.04
N GLU A 194 -4.77 7.52 -24.49
CA GLU A 194 -4.16 6.39 -25.21
C GLU A 194 -4.88 5.06 -24.87
N ASP A 195 -5.04 4.21 -25.88
CA ASP A 195 -5.46 2.83 -25.62
C ASP A 195 -4.27 2.00 -25.11
N PHE A 196 -4.23 1.80 -23.79
CA PHE A 196 -3.15 1.05 -23.17
C PHE A 196 -3.03 -0.39 -23.69
N VAL A 197 -4.13 -1.00 -24.15
CA VAL A 197 -4.11 -2.38 -24.68
C VAL A 197 -3.35 -2.41 -26.00
N GLU A 198 -3.65 -1.46 -26.89
CA GLU A 198 -2.96 -1.32 -28.18
C GLU A 198 -1.47 -1.06 -27.94
N LYS A 199 -1.15 -0.10 -27.07
CA LYS A 199 0.24 0.28 -26.75
C LYS A 199 1.04 -0.87 -26.12
N VAL A 200 0.45 -1.62 -25.19
CA VAL A 200 1.10 -2.80 -24.60
C VAL A 200 1.34 -3.87 -25.67
N ASN A 201 0.36 -4.14 -26.54
CA ASN A 201 0.52 -5.12 -27.61
C ASN A 201 1.57 -4.69 -28.65
N GLU A 202 1.64 -3.40 -29.01
CA GLU A 202 2.73 -2.85 -29.85
C GLU A 202 4.11 -3.12 -29.23
N LEU A 203 4.29 -2.79 -27.94
CA LEU A 203 5.55 -2.95 -27.21
C LEU A 203 5.97 -4.41 -26.99
N THR A 204 5.02 -5.33 -27.06
CA THR A 204 5.23 -6.78 -26.84
C THR A 204 5.09 -7.59 -28.12
N TYR A 205 5.01 -6.95 -29.28
CA TYR A 205 4.84 -7.59 -30.59
C TYR A 205 3.63 -8.52 -30.65
N GLY A 206 2.55 -8.18 -29.92
CA GLY A 206 1.33 -8.98 -29.83
C GLY A 206 1.35 -10.09 -28.79
N GLU A 207 2.49 -10.37 -28.14
CA GLU A 207 2.59 -11.42 -27.13
C GLU A 207 1.91 -11.06 -25.80
N GLY A 208 1.75 -9.76 -25.50
CA GLY A 208 1.24 -9.27 -24.22
C GLY A 208 2.27 -9.30 -23.09
N VAL A 209 1.86 -8.86 -21.88
CA VAL A 209 2.72 -8.86 -20.69
C VAL A 209 2.49 -10.08 -19.81
N ASN A 210 3.53 -10.53 -19.10
CA ASN A 210 3.46 -11.71 -18.24
C ASN A 210 2.67 -11.47 -16.95
N ILE A 211 2.74 -10.25 -16.40
CA ILE A 211 2.09 -9.89 -15.13
C ILE A 211 1.33 -8.58 -15.30
N ILE A 212 0.12 -8.52 -14.74
CA ILE A 212 -0.64 -7.27 -14.61
C ILE A 212 -1.02 -7.08 -13.16
N LEU A 213 -0.69 -5.91 -12.60
CA LEU A 213 -1.11 -5.49 -11.26
C LEU A 213 -2.29 -4.52 -11.38
N ASP A 214 -3.47 -4.95 -10.96
CA ASP A 214 -4.72 -4.21 -11.09
C ASP A 214 -5.31 -3.81 -9.74
N SER A 215 -5.32 -2.50 -9.48
CA SER A 215 -5.99 -1.86 -8.34
C SER A 215 -7.25 -1.08 -8.74
N ILE A 216 -7.58 -1.04 -10.03
CA ILE A 216 -8.64 -0.18 -10.59
C ILE A 216 -9.98 -0.92 -10.62
N SER A 217 -10.01 -2.13 -11.18
CA SER A 217 -11.22 -2.93 -11.41
C SER A 217 -12.10 -2.43 -12.57
N GLY A 218 -13.28 -3.02 -12.74
CA GLY A 218 -14.23 -2.67 -13.80
C GLY A 218 -13.68 -2.95 -15.19
N SER A 219 -13.94 -2.04 -16.11
CA SER A 219 -13.53 -2.13 -17.52
C SER A 219 -12.01 -2.20 -17.72
N VAL A 220 -11.22 -1.66 -16.78
CA VAL A 220 -9.76 -1.78 -16.83
C VAL A 220 -9.32 -3.22 -16.65
N SER A 221 -9.90 -3.95 -15.69
CA SER A 221 -9.62 -5.39 -15.50
C SER A 221 -9.96 -6.20 -16.76
N GLU A 222 -11.12 -5.96 -17.36
CA GLU A 222 -11.58 -6.69 -18.55
C GLU A 222 -10.68 -6.42 -19.76
N ARG A 223 -10.32 -5.16 -19.97
CA ARG A 223 -9.42 -4.75 -21.05
C ARG A 223 -8.01 -5.29 -20.86
N SER A 224 -7.55 -5.42 -19.63
CA SER A 224 -6.23 -5.95 -19.28
C SER A 224 -6.01 -7.38 -19.77
N LEU A 225 -7.06 -8.21 -19.84
CA LEU A 225 -6.93 -9.55 -20.42
C LEU A 225 -6.55 -9.56 -21.90
N LYS A 226 -6.85 -8.47 -22.63
CA LYS A 226 -6.54 -8.38 -24.08
C LYS A 226 -5.06 -8.13 -24.36
N CYS A 227 -4.29 -7.71 -23.34
CA CYS A 227 -2.84 -7.54 -23.43
C CYS A 227 -2.07 -8.39 -22.39
N LEU A 228 -2.72 -9.40 -21.81
CA LEU A 228 -2.08 -10.40 -20.97
C LEU A 228 -1.54 -11.55 -21.84
N ALA A 229 -0.29 -11.93 -21.63
CA ALA A 229 0.35 -13.02 -22.38
C ALA A 229 -0.28 -14.38 -22.12
N TYR A 230 0.02 -15.39 -22.95
CA TYR A 230 -0.21 -16.78 -22.61
C TYR A 230 0.54 -17.13 -21.31
N TYR A 231 -0.08 -17.92 -20.44
CA TYR A 231 0.41 -18.22 -19.08
C TYR A 231 0.57 -16.98 -18.18
N GLY A 232 0.07 -15.83 -18.60
CA GLY A 232 0.13 -14.57 -17.85
C GLY A 232 -0.75 -14.58 -16.60
N ARG A 233 -0.42 -13.69 -15.66
CA ARG A 233 -1.09 -13.58 -14.36
C ARG A 233 -1.57 -12.15 -14.14
N LEU A 234 -2.90 -11.97 -14.04
CA LEU A 234 -3.50 -10.72 -13.59
C LEU A 234 -3.74 -10.80 -12.08
N VAL A 235 -3.11 -9.92 -11.32
CA VAL A 235 -3.30 -9.84 -9.86
C VAL A 235 -4.22 -8.68 -9.54
N HIS A 236 -5.43 -8.99 -9.12
CA HIS A 236 -6.43 -8.02 -8.67
C HIS A 236 -6.29 -7.79 -7.17
N PHE A 237 -6.05 -6.53 -6.76
CA PHE A 237 -5.81 -6.21 -5.34
C PHE A 237 -6.54 -4.95 -4.85
N GLY A 238 -7.37 -4.35 -5.67
CA GLY A 238 -8.10 -3.15 -5.33
C GLY A 238 -9.31 -2.91 -6.23
N ASN A 239 -10.11 -1.92 -5.86
CA ASN A 239 -11.27 -1.47 -6.63
C ASN A 239 -11.35 0.06 -6.50
N ALA A 240 -10.47 0.77 -7.22
CA ALA A 240 -10.43 2.23 -7.16
C ALA A 240 -11.51 2.88 -8.01
N SER A 241 -12.00 2.21 -9.07
CA SER A 241 -13.12 2.67 -9.88
C SER A 241 -14.45 2.59 -9.13
N GLY A 242 -14.59 1.63 -8.21
CA GLY A 242 -15.86 1.27 -7.57
C GLY A 242 -16.71 0.31 -8.41
N GLU A 243 -16.29 0.00 -9.64
CA GLU A 243 -16.97 -0.92 -10.57
C GLU A 243 -16.52 -2.36 -10.40
N ILE A 244 -17.33 -3.31 -10.80
CA ILE A 244 -17.01 -4.74 -10.81
C ILE A 244 -16.58 -5.11 -12.23
N GLY A 245 -15.41 -5.77 -12.35
CA GLY A 245 -14.95 -6.37 -13.60
C GLY A 245 -15.51 -7.77 -13.77
N ASN A 246 -15.80 -8.16 -15.03
CA ASN A 246 -16.35 -9.46 -15.39
C ASN A 246 -15.33 -10.24 -16.20
N PHE A 247 -15.12 -11.51 -15.81
CA PHE A 247 -14.22 -12.43 -16.49
C PHE A 247 -14.98 -13.71 -16.87
N HIS A 248 -14.77 -14.20 -18.08
CA HIS A 248 -15.33 -15.46 -18.50
C HIS A 248 -14.29 -16.58 -18.39
N THR A 249 -14.69 -17.74 -17.91
CA THR A 249 -13.80 -18.90 -17.77
C THR A 249 -13.15 -19.32 -19.10
N LYS A 250 -13.85 -19.12 -20.24
CA LYS A 250 -13.30 -19.35 -21.57
C LYS A 250 -12.07 -18.48 -21.89
N ASP A 251 -11.96 -17.29 -21.28
CA ASP A 251 -10.85 -16.36 -21.52
C ASP A 251 -9.57 -16.82 -20.81
N LEU A 252 -9.67 -17.78 -19.91
CA LEU A 252 -8.57 -18.30 -19.11
C LEU A 252 -8.04 -19.63 -19.65
N HIS A 253 -8.95 -20.57 -19.96
CA HIS A 253 -8.60 -21.95 -20.28
C HIS A 253 -7.68 -22.08 -21.51
N ALA A 254 -8.10 -21.52 -22.65
CA ALA A 254 -7.36 -21.68 -23.91
C ALA A 254 -6.00 -20.95 -23.93
N SER A 255 -5.84 -19.92 -23.11
CA SER A 255 -4.63 -19.12 -23.00
C SER A 255 -3.77 -19.45 -21.78
N CYS A 256 -4.19 -20.42 -20.94
CA CYS A 256 -3.54 -20.76 -19.68
C CYS A 256 -3.32 -19.56 -18.76
N ARG A 257 -4.16 -18.52 -18.85
CA ARG A 257 -4.08 -17.32 -18.04
C ARG A 257 -4.62 -17.55 -16.64
N SER A 258 -4.13 -16.79 -15.68
CA SER A 258 -4.60 -16.80 -14.29
C SER A 258 -5.08 -15.44 -13.85
N ILE A 259 -6.19 -15.42 -13.09
CA ILE A 259 -6.64 -14.25 -12.35
C ILE A 259 -6.48 -14.57 -10.86
N LEU A 260 -5.68 -13.76 -10.19
CA LEU A 260 -5.28 -13.96 -8.80
C LEU A 260 -5.79 -12.81 -7.96
N GLY A 261 -6.34 -13.10 -6.78
CA GLY A 261 -6.78 -12.11 -5.82
C GLY A 261 -5.75 -11.91 -4.71
N PHE A 262 -5.54 -10.66 -4.28
CA PHE A 262 -4.74 -10.35 -3.11
C PHE A 262 -5.40 -9.28 -2.24
N SER A 263 -5.41 -9.51 -0.93
CA SER A 263 -5.85 -8.54 0.06
C SER A 263 -4.86 -8.48 1.21
N PHE A 264 -4.10 -7.40 1.30
CA PHE A 264 -3.17 -7.20 2.41
C PHE A 264 -3.87 -7.19 3.77
N GLY A 265 -5.09 -6.63 3.84
CA GLY A 265 -5.91 -6.66 5.06
C GLY A 265 -6.29 -8.09 5.49
N THR A 266 -6.55 -8.98 4.54
CA THR A 266 -6.82 -10.40 4.81
C THR A 266 -5.55 -11.13 5.22
N THR A 267 -4.43 -10.87 4.53
CA THR A 267 -3.12 -11.46 4.84
C THR A 267 -2.71 -11.16 6.28
N ARG A 268 -2.78 -9.89 6.72
CA ARG A 268 -2.48 -9.51 8.11
C ARG A 268 -3.31 -10.27 9.14
N LYS A 269 -4.56 -10.61 8.82
CA LYS A 269 -5.47 -11.30 9.75
C LYS A 269 -5.34 -12.81 9.74
N LYS A 270 -5.07 -13.40 8.57
CA LYS A 270 -5.16 -14.85 8.36
C LYS A 270 -3.81 -15.52 8.18
N ARG A 271 -2.80 -14.80 7.70
CA ARG A 271 -1.47 -15.30 7.37
C ARG A 271 -0.38 -14.27 7.75
N PRO A 272 -0.38 -13.72 9.00
CA PRO A 272 0.61 -12.71 9.42
C PRO A 272 2.05 -13.23 9.36
N GLU A 273 2.25 -14.53 9.47
CA GLU A 273 3.56 -15.20 9.39
C GLU A 273 4.28 -14.94 8.05
N LEU A 274 3.54 -14.71 6.97
CA LEU A 274 4.11 -14.39 5.66
C LEU A 274 4.77 -13.00 5.61
N LEU A 275 4.48 -12.15 6.57
CA LEU A 275 4.93 -10.75 6.55
C LEU A 275 6.34 -10.57 7.12
N GLN A 276 6.88 -11.56 7.86
CA GLN A 276 8.25 -11.49 8.39
C GLN A 276 9.29 -11.53 7.26
N GLU A 277 9.12 -12.44 6.30
CA GLU A 277 9.98 -12.52 5.13
C GLU A 277 9.88 -11.23 4.29
N THR A 278 8.64 -10.74 4.10
CA THR A 278 8.40 -9.47 3.41
C THR A 278 9.14 -8.31 4.10
N ALA A 279 9.09 -8.23 5.43
CA ALA A 279 9.80 -7.20 6.20
C ALA A 279 11.31 -7.28 5.97
N ASN A 280 11.88 -8.47 6.08
CA ASN A 280 13.32 -8.70 5.89
C ASN A 280 13.80 -8.22 4.52
N GLU A 281 13.09 -8.59 3.45
CA GLU A 281 13.46 -8.20 2.08
C GLU A 281 13.25 -6.70 1.82
N VAL A 282 12.11 -6.15 2.25
CA VAL A 282 11.82 -4.72 2.09
C VAL A 282 12.87 -3.88 2.85
N PHE A 283 13.17 -4.25 4.09
CA PHE A 283 14.16 -3.51 4.89
C PHE A 283 15.57 -3.64 4.32
N ARG A 284 15.93 -4.78 3.76
CA ARG A 284 17.19 -4.95 3.04
C ARG A 284 17.29 -3.96 1.88
N TYR A 285 16.26 -3.85 1.04
CA TYR A 285 16.24 -2.91 -0.09
C TYR A 285 16.24 -1.44 0.36
N LEU A 286 15.56 -1.10 1.46
CA LEU A 286 15.55 0.26 2.01
C LEU A 286 16.90 0.63 2.57
N ARG A 287 17.51 -0.24 3.40
CA ARG A 287 18.84 -0.04 3.98
C ARG A 287 19.91 0.13 2.91
N ASP A 288 19.86 -0.69 1.87
CA ASP A 288 20.83 -0.66 0.77
C ASP A 288 20.58 0.52 -0.21
N GLY A 289 19.55 1.38 0.04
CA GLY A 289 19.20 2.51 -0.81
C GLY A 289 18.59 2.12 -2.18
N ARG A 290 18.33 0.83 -2.39
CA ARG A 290 17.82 0.28 -3.66
C ARG A 290 16.31 0.48 -3.81
N LEU A 291 15.57 0.57 -2.72
CA LEU A 291 14.15 0.94 -2.69
C LEU A 291 14.01 2.32 -2.05
N GLN A 292 13.41 3.26 -2.77
CA GLN A 292 13.19 4.61 -2.29
C GLN A 292 11.70 4.90 -2.20
N ILE A 293 11.21 5.16 -1.00
CA ILE A 293 9.81 5.51 -0.76
C ILE A 293 9.75 6.95 -0.30
N LYS A 294 9.25 7.81 -1.17
CA LYS A 294 9.17 9.25 -0.92
C LYS A 294 7.85 9.62 -0.26
N ALA A 295 7.91 10.20 0.93
CA ALA A 295 6.83 10.99 1.48
C ALA A 295 6.80 12.34 0.75
N THR A 296 5.82 12.53 -0.14
CA THR A 296 5.76 13.75 -0.97
C THR A 296 5.09 14.91 -0.27
N LYS A 297 4.34 14.64 0.78
CA LYS A 297 3.71 15.65 1.62
C LYS A 297 3.49 15.15 3.04
N SER A 298 3.69 16.07 4.00
CA SER A 298 3.53 15.82 5.42
C SER A 298 2.53 16.79 6.01
N PHE A 299 1.70 16.32 6.93
CA PHE A 299 0.76 17.13 7.71
C PHE A 299 0.89 16.75 9.19
N PRO A 300 0.69 17.68 10.12
CA PRO A 300 0.55 17.31 11.53
C PRO A 300 -0.73 16.48 11.73
N LEU A 301 -0.75 15.62 12.74
CA LEU A 301 -1.88 14.72 13.02
C LEU A 301 -3.22 15.46 13.09
N GLN A 302 -3.26 16.63 13.73
CA GLN A 302 -4.47 17.44 13.85
C GLN A 302 -5.07 17.87 12.50
N ASP A 303 -4.26 17.90 11.42
CA ASP A 303 -4.67 18.24 10.06
C ASP A 303 -4.95 17.01 9.20
N ALA A 304 -5.22 15.85 9.81
CA ALA A 304 -5.51 14.61 9.07
C ALA A 304 -6.67 14.76 8.07
N GLY A 305 -7.67 15.59 8.34
CA GLY A 305 -8.74 15.94 7.40
C GLY A 305 -8.18 16.55 6.11
N LYS A 306 -7.30 17.54 6.21
CA LYS A 306 -6.64 18.17 5.05
C LYS A 306 -5.76 17.18 4.27
N ALA A 307 -5.10 16.26 4.98
CA ALA A 307 -4.32 15.20 4.34
C ALA A 307 -5.21 14.24 3.52
N HIS A 308 -6.40 13.88 4.04
CA HIS A 308 -7.38 13.10 3.30
C HIS A 308 -7.91 13.83 2.08
N GLU A 309 -8.28 15.11 2.20
CA GLU A 309 -8.70 15.97 1.06
C GLU A 309 -7.63 16.01 -0.02
N TRP A 310 -6.36 16.16 0.37
CA TRP A 310 -5.24 16.17 -0.57
C TRP A 310 -5.14 14.87 -1.36
N VAL A 311 -5.30 13.72 -0.71
CA VAL A 311 -5.26 12.41 -1.38
C VAL A 311 -6.50 12.23 -2.28
N GLU A 312 -7.68 12.64 -1.83
CA GLU A 312 -8.95 12.54 -2.58
C GLU A 312 -8.97 13.44 -3.81
N SER A 313 -8.28 14.58 -3.77
CA SER A 313 -8.17 15.49 -4.94
C SER A 313 -7.45 14.84 -6.14
N ARG A 314 -6.88 13.64 -5.97
CA ARG A 314 -6.06 12.93 -6.96
C ARG A 314 -4.82 13.70 -7.42
N LYS A 315 -4.45 14.79 -6.73
CA LYS A 315 -3.21 15.56 -6.99
C LYS A 315 -2.00 14.93 -6.27
N SER A 316 -2.25 14.05 -5.29
CA SER A 316 -1.18 13.38 -4.56
C SER A 316 -0.37 12.46 -5.46
N THR A 317 0.93 12.47 -5.25
CA THR A 317 1.94 11.62 -5.88
C THR A 317 2.76 10.98 -4.78
N GLY A 318 3.13 9.71 -4.89
CA GLY A 318 3.82 9.01 -3.79
C GLY A 318 2.97 8.90 -2.53
N LYS A 319 3.59 9.08 -1.36
CA LYS A 319 2.94 8.92 -0.05
C LYS A 319 2.73 10.25 0.68
N VAL A 320 1.61 10.32 1.39
CA VAL A 320 1.28 11.41 2.32
C VAL A 320 1.38 10.85 3.74
N ILE A 321 2.08 11.55 4.62
CA ILE A 321 2.28 11.14 6.02
C ILE A 321 1.65 12.15 6.98
N LEU A 322 1.30 11.65 8.16
CA LEU A 322 0.91 12.45 9.33
C LEU A 322 2.01 12.33 10.36
N THR A 323 2.55 13.48 10.78
CA THR A 323 3.55 13.55 11.85
C THR A 323 2.84 13.73 13.19
N VAL A 324 3.28 12.97 14.18
CA VAL A 324 2.74 13.02 15.54
C VAL A 324 3.77 13.69 16.44
N GLN A 325 3.45 14.87 16.94
CA GLN A 325 4.27 15.53 17.96
C GLN A 325 3.81 15.00 19.31
N SER A 326 4.73 14.41 20.07
CA SER A 326 4.43 14.04 21.46
C SER A 326 4.10 15.30 22.24
N SER A 327 2.96 15.32 22.93
CA SER A 327 2.72 16.31 23.97
C SER A 327 3.80 16.14 25.03
N SER A 328 4.70 17.11 25.17
CA SER A 328 5.77 17.16 26.16
C SER A 328 5.19 17.24 27.57
#